data_2c9bfd1a3fa91f8fdb167b49d0f90701
#
_entry.id   2c9bfd1a3fa91f8fdb167b49d0f90701
#
_cell.length_a   1.000
_cell.length_b   1.000
_cell.length_c   1.000
_cell.angle_alpha   90.00
_cell.angle_beta   90.00
_cell.angle_gamma   90.00
#
_symmetry.space_group_name_H-M   'P 1'
#
loop_
_entity.id
_entity.type
_entity.pdbx_description
1 polymer ?
#
loop_
_entity_poly.entity_id
_entity_poly.type
_entity_poly.pdbx_seq_one_letter_code
_entity_poly.pdbx_strand_id
1 'polypeptide(L)'
;MSLIKYNTNQMRPLSMNNLFDNFFDNNFSENNVGSAKTFVPQVDISETDAAFELQFVVPGMDKKGFKIDLQDGKLTVSGERKLKEEKSEKNFKSVESFHGTFSRSFYLPENINEGKVEANYTDGILNISIPKDEKKVVKTSITVK
;
A
#
# COMPACT_ATOMS: atom_id res chain seq x y z
N MET A 1 -44.86 -22.26 0.00
CA MET A 1 -43.81 -21.33 -0.52
C MET A 1 -42.47 -21.67 0.12
N SER A 2 -41.59 -22.27 -0.60
CA SER A 2 -40.22 -22.52 -0.15
C SER A 2 -39.36 -21.29 -0.44
N LEU A 3 -38.86 -20.69 0.60
CA LEU A 3 -37.84 -19.65 0.48
C LEU A 3 -36.51 -20.32 0.10
N ILE A 4 -36.08 -20.14 -1.13
CA ILE A 4 -34.74 -20.55 -1.55
C ILE A 4 -33.75 -19.54 -0.98
N LYS A 5 -33.00 -19.93 0.04
CA LYS A 5 -31.82 -19.18 0.45
C LYS A 5 -30.79 -19.23 -0.66
N TYR A 6 -30.66 -18.15 -1.38
CA TYR A 6 -29.48 -17.97 -2.24
C TYR A 6 -28.24 -17.85 -1.36
N ASN A 7 -27.47 -18.91 -1.32
CA ASN A 7 -26.14 -18.86 -0.76
C ASN A 7 -25.26 -18.17 -1.81
N THR A 8 -25.02 -16.88 -1.61
CA THR A 8 -24.11 -16.10 -2.45
C THR A 8 -22.65 -16.39 -2.15
N ASN A 9 -22.31 -17.64 -1.91
CA ASN A 9 -20.93 -18.10 -2.07
C ASN A 9 -20.65 -18.25 -3.57
N GLN A 10 -20.87 -17.18 -4.31
CA GLN A 10 -20.26 -17.09 -5.62
C GLN A 10 -18.75 -16.98 -5.39
N MET A 11 -18.05 -18.00 -5.86
CA MET A 11 -16.62 -17.89 -6.10
C MET A 11 -16.41 -16.62 -6.93
N ARG A 12 -15.99 -15.56 -6.24
CA ARG A 12 -15.53 -14.37 -6.95
C ARG A 12 -14.35 -14.82 -7.80
N PRO A 13 -14.32 -14.50 -9.07
CA PRO A 13 -13.16 -14.80 -9.88
C PRO A 13 -11.95 -14.22 -9.16
N LEU A 14 -10.88 -14.99 -9.09
CA LEU A 14 -9.60 -14.59 -8.55
C LEU A 14 -9.12 -13.34 -9.30
N SER A 15 -9.65 -12.19 -8.92
CA SER A 15 -9.10 -10.93 -9.40
C SER A 15 -7.78 -10.70 -8.67
N MET A 16 -6.83 -10.10 -9.33
CA MET A 16 -5.55 -9.67 -8.75
C MET A 16 -5.76 -8.96 -7.39
N ASN A 17 -6.87 -8.25 -7.21
CA ASN A 17 -7.24 -7.58 -5.98
C ASN A 17 -7.42 -8.55 -4.81
N ASN A 18 -8.00 -9.73 -5.04
CA ASN A 18 -8.16 -10.74 -4.00
C ASN A 18 -6.84 -11.41 -3.60
N LEU A 19 -5.91 -11.53 -4.52
CA LEU A 19 -4.55 -12.00 -4.20
C LEU A 19 -3.82 -10.98 -3.31
N PHE A 20 -3.98 -9.70 -3.58
CA PHE A 20 -3.43 -8.64 -2.74
C PHE A 20 -4.10 -8.62 -1.36
N ASP A 21 -5.42 -8.71 -1.29
CA ASP A 21 -6.15 -8.71 -0.02
C ASP A 21 -5.79 -9.92 0.85
N ASN A 22 -5.73 -11.13 0.30
CA ASN A 22 -5.31 -12.32 1.04
C ASN A 22 -3.85 -12.28 1.48
N PHE A 23 -3.01 -11.67 0.68
CA PHE A 23 -1.59 -11.53 1.00
C PHE A 23 -1.36 -10.55 2.15
N PHE A 24 -2.19 -9.51 2.24
CA PHE A 24 -2.11 -8.50 3.29
C PHE A 24 -2.81 -8.94 4.58
N ASP A 25 -3.94 -9.64 4.51
CA ASP A 25 -4.66 -10.13 5.69
C ASP A 25 -3.85 -11.15 6.49
N ASN A 26 -3.12 -12.03 5.83
CA ASN A 26 -2.33 -13.05 6.52
C ASN A 26 -1.07 -12.52 7.22
N ASN A 27 -0.54 -11.38 6.80
CA ASN A 27 0.62 -10.78 7.45
C ASN A 27 0.26 -9.80 8.58
N PHE A 28 -1.00 -9.40 8.66
CA PHE A 28 -1.45 -8.44 9.67
C PHE A 28 -2.14 -9.06 10.90
N SER A 29 -2.43 -10.36 10.84
CA SER A 29 -3.20 -11.02 11.90
C SER A 29 -2.39 -11.50 13.10
N GLU A 30 -1.08 -11.47 13.04
CA GLU A 30 -0.24 -11.89 14.16
C GLU A 30 0.64 -10.75 14.64
N ASN A 31 0.12 -9.95 15.53
CA ASN A 31 0.83 -9.43 16.69
C ASN A 31 0.02 -8.35 17.39
N ASN A 32 -0.99 -8.80 18.07
CA ASN A 32 -1.69 -7.98 19.06
C ASN A 32 -0.87 -7.97 20.37
N VAL A 33 0.34 -7.45 20.32
CA VAL A 33 1.16 -7.24 21.52
C VAL A 33 1.49 -5.78 21.64
N GLY A 34 0.72 -5.12 22.48
CA GLY A 34 1.01 -3.76 22.92
C GLY A 34 0.26 -2.69 22.14
N SER A 35 -0.43 -1.88 22.86
CA SER A 35 -1.28 -0.75 22.52
C SER A 35 -0.74 0.34 21.57
N ALA A 36 0.09 0.00 20.60
CA ALA A 36 0.44 0.90 19.53
C ALA A 36 -0.72 0.94 18.53
N LYS A 37 -1.37 2.07 18.42
CA LYS A 37 -2.41 2.26 17.40
C LYS A 37 -1.76 2.17 16.03
N THR A 38 -2.24 1.24 15.23
CA THR A 38 -1.83 1.05 13.85
C THR A 38 -2.98 1.35 12.92
N PHE A 39 -2.69 1.83 11.74
CA PHE A 39 -3.68 2.02 10.69
C PHE A 39 -3.12 1.59 9.34
N VAL A 40 -4.02 1.33 8.40
CA VAL A 40 -3.66 0.93 7.04
C VAL A 40 -4.08 2.05 6.10
N PRO A 41 -3.14 2.83 5.55
CA PRO A 41 -3.46 3.86 4.58
C PRO A 41 -3.94 3.25 3.27
N GLN A 42 -4.86 3.92 2.61
CA GLN A 42 -5.28 3.55 1.27
C GLN A 42 -4.16 3.82 0.28
N VAL A 43 -3.99 2.92 -0.66
CA VAL A 43 -2.95 3.01 -1.70
C VAL A 43 -3.56 2.74 -3.06
N ASP A 44 -3.39 3.67 -3.97
CA ASP A 44 -3.69 3.48 -5.38
C ASP A 44 -2.40 3.11 -6.12
N ILE A 45 -2.46 2.05 -6.89
CA ILE A 45 -1.31 1.56 -7.66
C ILE A 45 -1.68 1.63 -9.14
N SER A 46 -0.88 2.35 -9.90
CA SER A 46 -1.00 2.44 -11.35
C SER A 46 0.28 2.03 -12.06
N GLU A 47 0.14 1.57 -13.27
CA GLU A 47 1.24 1.17 -14.13
C GLU A 47 1.14 1.90 -15.46
N THR A 48 2.26 2.52 -15.84
CA THR A 48 2.44 3.07 -17.17
C THR A 48 3.51 2.27 -17.92
N ASP A 49 3.74 2.58 -19.19
CA ASP A 49 4.82 1.94 -19.96
C ASP A 49 6.21 2.23 -19.36
N ALA A 50 6.35 3.35 -18.67
CA ALA A 50 7.63 3.83 -18.13
C ALA A 50 7.85 3.53 -16.65
N ALA A 51 6.80 3.43 -15.83
CA ALA A 51 6.92 3.33 -14.38
C ALA A 51 5.71 2.71 -13.71
N PHE A 52 5.94 2.20 -12.50
CA PHE A 52 4.87 1.95 -11.53
C PHE A 52 4.73 3.15 -10.61
N GLU A 53 3.52 3.53 -10.28
CA GLU A 53 3.23 4.63 -9.39
C GLU A 53 2.33 4.19 -8.24
N LEU A 54 2.77 4.48 -7.02
CA LEU A 54 2.02 4.21 -5.80
C LEU A 54 1.63 5.54 -5.17
N GLN A 55 0.34 5.70 -4.86
CA GLN A 55 -0.19 6.90 -4.21
C GLN A 55 -0.80 6.52 -2.87
N PHE A 56 -0.12 6.90 -1.80
CA PHE A 56 -0.60 6.68 -0.44
C PHE A 56 -1.41 7.88 0.03
N VAL A 57 -2.63 7.64 0.48
CA VAL A 57 -3.48 8.66 1.08
C VAL A 57 -3.14 8.79 2.56
N VAL A 58 -2.29 9.74 2.87
CA VAL A 58 -1.72 9.94 4.22
C VAL A 58 -1.73 11.41 4.63
N PRO A 59 -2.91 12.04 4.72
CA PRO A 59 -3.00 13.45 5.05
C PRO A 59 -2.54 13.73 6.50
N GLY A 60 -2.04 14.92 6.73
CA GLY A 60 -1.67 15.37 8.06
C GLY A 60 -0.38 14.81 8.62
N MET A 61 0.52 14.35 7.75
CA MET A 61 1.85 13.87 8.13
C MET A 61 2.94 14.86 7.74
N ASP A 62 4.06 14.78 8.40
CA ASP A 62 5.26 15.51 8.02
C ASP A 62 6.08 14.72 7.00
N LYS A 63 6.73 15.42 6.08
CA LYS A 63 7.63 14.80 5.08
C LYS A 63 8.72 13.92 5.71
N LYS A 64 9.17 14.30 6.89
CA LYS A 64 10.20 13.56 7.64
C LYS A 64 9.67 12.34 8.37
N GLY A 65 8.35 12.18 8.44
CA GLY A 65 7.70 11.07 9.13
C GLY A 65 7.62 9.77 8.33
N PHE A 66 8.07 9.78 7.08
CA PHE A 66 8.06 8.61 6.21
C PHE A 66 9.42 7.93 6.16
N LYS A 67 9.39 6.61 6.15
CA LYS A 67 10.55 5.77 5.89
C LYS A 67 10.21 4.85 4.73
N ILE A 68 11.05 4.89 3.71
CA ILE A 68 10.89 4.08 2.49
C ILE A 68 12.16 3.26 2.32
N ASP A 69 12.00 1.95 2.36
CA ASP A 69 13.10 0.99 2.19
C ASP A 69 12.80 0.11 0.98
N LEU A 70 13.80 -0.09 0.14
CA LEU A 70 13.75 -1.03 -0.97
C LEU A 70 14.89 -2.02 -0.83
N GLN A 71 14.55 -3.27 -0.59
CA GLN A 71 15.52 -4.35 -0.41
C GLN A 71 14.97 -5.65 -0.98
N ASP A 72 15.79 -6.35 -1.76
CA ASP A 72 15.46 -7.66 -2.34
C ASP A 72 14.12 -7.68 -3.11
N GLY A 73 13.86 -6.62 -3.88
CA GLY A 73 12.61 -6.47 -4.63
C GLY A 73 11.37 -6.19 -3.78
N LYS A 74 11.54 -5.92 -2.49
CA LYS A 74 10.47 -5.57 -1.57
C LYS A 74 10.56 -4.09 -1.19
N LEU A 75 9.53 -3.35 -1.56
CA LEU A 75 9.36 -1.96 -1.14
C LEU A 75 8.57 -1.92 0.16
N THR A 76 9.12 -1.33 1.19
CA THR A 76 8.44 -1.12 2.48
C THR A 76 8.29 0.37 2.75
N VAL A 77 7.06 0.80 2.93
CA VAL A 77 6.71 2.18 3.25
C VAL A 77 6.10 2.22 4.64
N SER A 78 6.69 2.97 5.51
CA SER A 78 6.24 3.12 6.89
C SER A 78 6.21 4.58 7.31
N GLY A 79 5.43 4.87 8.32
CA GLY A 79 5.32 6.21 8.87
C GLY A 79 4.47 6.26 10.12
N GLU A 80 4.43 7.42 10.73
CA GLU A 80 3.63 7.68 11.91
C GLU A 80 2.86 8.98 11.74
N ARG A 81 1.55 8.89 11.92
CA ARG A 81 0.66 10.06 12.03
C ARG A 81 0.39 10.33 13.50
N LYS A 82 1.01 11.37 14.01
CA LYS A 82 0.84 11.78 15.41
C LYS A 82 -0.43 12.61 15.58
N LEU A 83 -1.16 12.32 16.65
CA LEU A 83 -2.17 13.25 17.13
C LEU A 83 -1.43 14.48 17.66
N LYS A 84 -1.69 15.66 17.13
CA LYS A 84 -1.09 16.89 17.65
C LYS A 84 -1.48 17.08 19.11
N GLU A 85 -0.53 17.44 19.97
CA GLU A 85 -0.77 17.64 21.42
C GLU A 85 -1.87 18.66 21.69
N GLU A 86 -2.01 19.69 20.85
CA GLU A 86 -3.11 20.67 20.90
C GLU A 86 -4.50 20.02 20.83
N LYS A 87 -4.59 18.83 20.26
CA LYS A 87 -5.82 18.07 20.21
C LYS A 87 -6.09 17.27 21.50
N SER A 88 -5.08 16.98 22.30
CA SER A 88 -5.27 16.25 23.57
C SER A 88 -5.94 17.09 24.65
N GLU A 89 -5.82 18.41 24.59
CA GLU A 89 -6.45 19.36 25.52
C GLU A 89 -7.90 19.70 25.14
N LYS A 90 -8.32 19.35 23.90
CA LYS A 90 -9.69 19.58 23.44
C LYS A 90 -10.55 18.39 23.76
N ASN A 91 -11.74 18.64 24.31
CA ASN A 91 -12.76 17.63 24.48
C ASN A 91 -13.35 17.24 23.13
N PHE A 92 -12.77 16.23 22.47
CA PHE A 92 -13.35 15.69 21.26
C PHE A 92 -14.64 14.95 21.55
N LYS A 93 -15.70 15.31 20.84
CA LYS A 93 -16.97 14.58 20.89
C LYS A 93 -16.96 13.34 20.00
N SER A 94 -16.17 13.35 18.96
CA SER A 94 -15.96 12.22 18.05
C SER A 94 -14.60 12.33 17.36
N VAL A 95 -13.88 11.22 17.28
CA VAL A 95 -12.62 11.11 16.54
C VAL A 95 -12.75 9.91 15.60
N GLU A 96 -12.90 10.16 14.32
CA GLU A 96 -13.03 9.14 13.28
C GLU A 96 -11.78 8.98 12.42
N SER A 97 -10.87 9.97 12.48
CA SER A 97 -9.62 9.91 11.71
C SER A 97 -8.65 8.89 12.28
N PHE A 98 -7.97 8.20 11.40
CA PHE A 98 -6.94 7.23 11.79
C PHE A 98 -5.64 7.94 12.15
N HIS A 99 -5.01 7.49 13.21
CA HIS A 99 -3.69 7.96 13.65
C HIS A 99 -2.88 6.77 14.19
N GLY A 100 -1.60 6.97 14.36
CA GLY A 100 -0.67 5.94 14.79
C GLY A 100 0.36 5.60 13.72
N THR A 101 0.89 4.42 13.79
CA THR A 101 1.90 3.94 12.84
C THR A 101 1.29 3.12 11.72
N PHE A 102 1.93 3.14 10.57
CA PHE A 102 1.61 2.23 9.48
C PHE A 102 2.88 1.65 8.88
N SER A 103 2.75 0.49 8.31
CA SER A 103 3.80 -0.13 7.51
C SER A 103 3.14 -0.96 6.41
N ARG A 104 3.47 -0.68 5.17
CA ARG A 104 3.00 -1.45 4.01
C ARG A 104 4.17 -1.88 3.15
N SER A 105 4.11 -3.12 2.69
CA SER A 105 5.14 -3.71 1.86
C SER A 105 4.57 -4.22 0.55
N PHE A 106 5.32 -4.05 -0.52
CA PHE A 106 4.95 -4.48 -1.87
C PHE A 106 6.13 -5.20 -2.50
N TYR A 107 5.86 -6.32 -3.13
CA TYR A 107 6.85 -6.98 -3.98
C TYR A 107 6.83 -6.37 -5.36
N LEU A 108 7.98 -5.93 -5.81
CA LEU A 108 8.15 -5.30 -7.11
C LEU A 108 8.62 -6.32 -8.13
N PRO A 109 8.22 -6.17 -9.41
CA PRO A 109 8.75 -7.01 -10.47
C PRO A 109 10.24 -6.75 -10.70
N GLU A 110 10.93 -7.68 -11.34
CA GLU A 110 12.37 -7.59 -11.58
C GLU A 110 12.79 -6.51 -12.59
N ASN A 111 11.86 -6.06 -13.44
CA ASN A 111 12.11 -5.10 -14.49
C ASN A 111 12.04 -3.63 -14.03
N ILE A 112 12.51 -3.35 -12.84
CA ILE A 112 12.54 -2.00 -12.29
C ILE A 112 13.96 -1.47 -12.14
N ASN A 113 14.09 -0.15 -12.14
CA ASN A 113 15.34 0.53 -11.85
C ASN A 113 15.31 1.02 -10.39
N GLU A 114 15.90 0.23 -9.49
CA GLU A 114 15.90 0.53 -8.06
C GLU A 114 16.64 1.83 -7.71
N GLY A 115 17.62 2.20 -8.50
CA GLY A 115 18.42 3.41 -8.28
C GLY A 115 17.71 4.72 -8.63
N LYS A 116 16.57 4.65 -9.32
CA LYS A 116 15.79 5.81 -9.76
C LYS A 116 14.41 5.91 -9.13
N VAL A 117 14.19 5.22 -8.03
CA VAL A 117 12.94 5.34 -7.26
C VAL A 117 12.89 6.72 -6.61
N GLU A 118 11.79 7.43 -6.83
CA GLU A 118 11.56 8.76 -6.29
C GLU A 118 10.29 8.77 -5.44
N ALA A 119 10.30 9.56 -4.39
CA ALA A 119 9.15 9.77 -3.54
C ALA A 119 8.90 11.26 -3.32
N ASN A 120 7.66 11.68 -3.45
CA ASN A 120 7.23 13.05 -3.23
C ASN A 120 5.95 13.09 -2.41
N TYR A 121 5.93 13.95 -1.39
CA TYR A 121 4.75 14.17 -0.56
C TYR A 121 4.18 15.56 -0.79
N THR A 122 2.95 15.60 -1.32
CA THR A 122 2.24 16.84 -1.64
C THR A 122 0.75 16.66 -1.39
N ASP A 123 0.13 17.65 -0.76
CA ASP A 123 -1.32 17.70 -0.52
C ASP A 123 -1.89 16.46 0.19
N GLY A 124 -1.13 15.89 1.10
CA GLY A 124 -1.54 14.70 1.86
C GLY A 124 -1.38 13.38 1.11
N ILE A 125 -0.78 13.40 -0.07
CA ILE A 125 -0.52 12.22 -0.89
C ILE A 125 0.98 11.98 -0.99
N LEU A 126 1.41 10.79 -0.60
CA LEU A 126 2.77 10.32 -0.84
C LEU A 126 2.80 9.57 -2.17
N ASN A 127 3.41 10.17 -3.16
CA ASN A 127 3.61 9.58 -4.48
C ASN A 127 4.98 8.91 -4.55
N ILE A 128 5.02 7.65 -4.89
CA ILE A 128 6.26 6.90 -5.13
C ILE A 128 6.27 6.46 -6.57
N SER A 129 7.25 6.92 -7.32
CA SER A 129 7.49 6.54 -8.71
C SER A 129 8.63 5.54 -8.80
N ILE A 130 8.35 4.42 -9.42
CA ILE A 130 9.29 3.31 -9.60
C ILE A 130 9.50 3.10 -11.09
N PRO A 131 10.56 3.68 -11.68
CA PRO A 131 10.82 3.54 -13.10
C PRO A 131 11.12 2.10 -13.49
N LYS A 132 10.60 1.69 -14.64
CA LYS A 132 10.94 0.42 -15.24
C LYS A 132 12.34 0.50 -15.86
N ASP A 133 13.06 -0.59 -15.79
CA ASP A 133 14.37 -0.70 -16.45
C ASP A 133 14.17 -1.28 -17.85
N GLU A 134 14.34 -0.46 -18.87
CA GLU A 134 14.21 -0.86 -20.27
C GLU A 134 15.19 -1.98 -20.66
N LYS A 135 16.33 -2.06 -19.99
CA LYS A 135 17.36 -3.10 -20.23
C LYS A 135 16.95 -4.46 -19.68
N LYS A 136 16.01 -4.51 -18.73
CA LYS A 136 15.54 -5.74 -18.09
C LYS A 136 14.24 -6.28 -18.70
N VAL A 137 13.67 -5.59 -19.68
CA VAL A 137 12.48 -6.07 -20.41
C VAL A 137 12.91 -7.14 -21.38
N VAL A 138 12.75 -8.39 -20.96
CA VAL A 138 12.96 -9.54 -21.86
C VAL A 138 11.68 -9.73 -22.68
N LYS A 139 11.66 -9.16 -23.88
CA LYS A 139 10.69 -9.54 -24.90
C LYS A 139 11.16 -10.83 -25.55
N THR A 140 10.59 -11.95 -25.10
CA THR A 140 10.80 -13.23 -25.80
C THR A 140 9.74 -13.36 -26.90
N SER A 141 10.15 -13.19 -28.14
CA SER A 141 9.28 -13.55 -29.27
C SER A 141 9.48 -15.02 -29.60
N ILE A 142 8.39 -15.77 -29.54
CA ILE A 142 8.41 -17.20 -29.88
C ILE A 142 8.02 -17.34 -31.35
N THR A 143 8.93 -17.86 -32.17
CA THR A 143 8.64 -18.19 -33.56
C THR A 143 7.96 -19.56 -33.65
N VAL A 144 6.78 -19.59 -34.23
CA VAL A 144 6.06 -20.84 -34.47
C VAL A 144 6.75 -21.59 -35.62
N LYS A 145 7.16 -22.80 -35.36
CA LYS A 145 7.68 -23.71 -36.39
C LYS A 145 6.56 -24.38 -37.17
#